data_9ec22d53206c21a7f61b7dd2e9dfa3c7
#
_entry.id   9ec22d53206c21a7f61b7dd2e9dfa3c7
#
_cell.length_a   1.000
_cell.length_b   1.000
_cell.length_c   1.000
_cell.angle_alpha   90.00
_cell.angle_beta   90.00
_cell.angle_gamma   90.00
#
_symmetry.space_group_name_H-M   'P 1'
#
loop_
_entity.id
_entity.type
_entity.pdbx_description
1 polymer ?
#
loop_
_entity_poly.entity_id
_entity_poly.type
_entity_poly.pdbx_seq_one_letter_code
_entity_poly.pdbx_strand_id
1 'polypeptide(L)'
;MQTVHRDNKTDTHRRKYKMRKVKVAAVQMRCTRDVNMNIANAEKLVREAAADGAQIILLPELFERQYFCQERQYEYYEFAKPVEENDAVKHFAKVAEELKVVLPISFYEKDEKRLFNTVAILDADGTNLGIYRKTHIPDDHYYQELSL
;
A
#
# COMPACT_ATOMS: atom_id res chain seq x y z
N MET A 1 2.64 -59.78 36.09
CA MET A 1 3.47 -58.88 35.28
C MET A 1 2.64 -58.48 34.08
N GLN A 2 1.89 -57.34 34.15
CA GLN A 2 0.99 -56.89 33.10
C GLN A 2 1.68 -55.78 32.31
N THR A 3 1.87 -56.06 31.03
CA THR A 3 2.47 -55.10 30.09
C THR A 3 1.37 -54.22 29.53
N VAL A 4 1.40 -52.92 29.86
CA VAL A 4 0.49 -51.92 29.30
C VAL A 4 1.05 -51.40 27.98
N HIS A 5 0.41 -51.75 26.88
CA HIS A 5 0.64 -51.12 25.59
C HIS A 5 -0.03 -49.78 25.57
N ARG A 6 0.74 -48.71 25.48
CA ARG A 6 0.25 -47.36 25.12
C ARG A 6 0.25 -47.22 23.61
N ASP A 7 -0.96 -47.21 23.03
CA ASP A 7 -1.15 -46.83 21.64
C ASP A 7 -0.87 -45.33 21.49
N ASN A 8 0.25 -45.01 20.88
CA ASN A 8 0.61 -43.67 20.47
C ASN A 8 -0.16 -43.35 19.17
N LYS A 9 -1.43 -42.94 19.27
CA LYS A 9 -2.14 -42.30 18.17
C LYS A 9 -1.58 -40.88 18.01
N THR A 10 -0.55 -40.71 17.22
CA THR A 10 -0.05 -39.44 16.76
C THR A 10 -1.09 -38.77 15.86
N ASP A 11 -1.55 -37.65 16.32
CA ASP A 11 -2.45 -36.72 15.67
C ASP A 11 -1.95 -36.34 14.25
N THR A 12 -2.62 -36.87 13.22
CA THR A 12 -2.27 -36.67 11.81
C THR A 12 -3.04 -35.48 11.18
N HIS A 13 -3.38 -34.48 11.95
CA HIS A 13 -4.00 -33.24 11.43
C HIS A 13 -3.00 -32.14 11.12
N ARG A 14 -1.81 -32.50 10.63
CA ARG A 14 -0.93 -31.54 9.97
C ARG A 14 -1.50 -31.23 8.59
N ARG A 15 -2.39 -30.23 8.47
CA ARG A 15 -2.77 -29.65 7.18
C ARG A 15 -1.49 -29.32 6.42
N LYS A 16 -1.23 -30.05 5.33
CA LYS A 16 -0.14 -29.74 4.40
C LYS A 16 -0.49 -28.39 3.76
N TYR A 17 -0.07 -27.28 4.35
CA TYR A 17 -0.13 -25.99 3.70
C TYR A 17 0.76 -26.05 2.46
N LYS A 18 0.14 -26.05 1.29
CA LYS A 18 0.87 -25.94 0.02
C LYS A 18 1.46 -24.53 -0.01
N MET A 19 2.76 -24.41 0.27
CA MET A 19 3.47 -23.13 0.18
C MET A 19 3.35 -22.59 -1.25
N ARG A 20 2.78 -21.40 -1.39
CA ARG A 20 2.71 -20.68 -2.67
C ARG A 20 3.80 -19.60 -2.66
N LYS A 21 4.60 -19.56 -3.70
CA LYS A 21 5.55 -18.46 -3.91
C LYS A 21 4.78 -17.26 -4.48
N VAL A 22 5.00 -16.09 -3.90
CA VAL A 22 4.48 -14.81 -4.38
C VAL A 22 5.67 -13.92 -4.69
N LYS A 23 5.73 -13.39 -5.92
CA LYS A 23 6.74 -12.40 -6.32
C LYS A 23 6.24 -11.03 -5.92
N VAL A 24 7.05 -10.30 -5.17
CA VAL A 24 6.77 -8.94 -4.74
C VAL A 24 7.78 -7.97 -5.38
N ALA A 25 7.36 -6.73 -5.62
CA ALA A 25 8.22 -5.66 -6.09
C ALA A 25 8.07 -4.43 -5.21
N ALA A 26 9.17 -3.71 -4.99
CA ALA A 26 9.19 -2.38 -4.41
C ALA A 26 9.72 -1.42 -5.48
N VAL A 27 8.94 -0.41 -5.79
CA VAL A 27 9.27 0.61 -6.79
C VAL A 27 9.97 1.78 -6.11
N GLN A 28 11.03 2.27 -6.74
CA GLN A 28 11.67 3.50 -6.34
C GLN A 28 11.64 4.50 -7.51
N MET A 29 11.16 5.72 -7.26
CA MET A 29 11.02 6.73 -8.28
C MET A 29 11.27 8.13 -7.72
N ARG A 30 11.60 9.04 -8.60
CA ARG A 30 11.62 10.47 -8.28
C ARG A 30 10.18 11.01 -8.34
N CYS A 31 9.75 11.69 -7.28
CA CYS A 31 8.48 12.41 -7.25
C CYS A 31 8.73 13.91 -7.48
N THR A 32 7.83 14.53 -8.23
CA THR A 32 7.83 15.96 -8.56
C THR A 32 6.61 16.64 -7.93
N ARG A 33 6.44 17.94 -8.15
CA ARG A 33 5.23 18.68 -7.75
C ARG A 33 4.02 18.38 -8.65
N ASP A 34 4.25 17.81 -9.82
CA ASP A 34 3.19 17.48 -10.79
C ASP A 34 2.61 16.08 -10.49
N VAL A 35 1.37 16.07 -10.02
CA VAL A 35 0.64 14.84 -9.66
C VAL A 35 0.45 13.91 -10.85
N ASN A 36 0.08 14.46 -12.02
CA ASN A 36 -0.20 13.67 -13.20
C ASN A 36 1.07 12.99 -13.72
N MET A 37 2.19 13.72 -13.68
CA MET A 37 3.50 13.17 -14.06
C MET A 37 3.92 12.05 -13.11
N ASN A 38 3.69 12.21 -11.81
CA ASN A 38 4.04 11.19 -10.81
C ASN A 38 3.18 9.94 -10.98
N ILE A 39 1.86 10.09 -11.16
CA ILE A 39 0.96 8.96 -11.41
C ILE A 39 1.35 8.21 -12.68
N ALA A 40 1.61 8.91 -13.78
CA ALA A 40 2.01 8.30 -15.04
C ALA A 40 3.36 7.55 -14.93
N ASN A 41 4.33 8.14 -14.22
CA ASN A 41 5.62 7.48 -13.97
C ASN A 41 5.48 6.25 -13.07
N ALA A 42 4.67 6.35 -12.02
CA ALA A 42 4.38 5.22 -11.14
C ALA A 42 3.70 4.08 -11.92
N GLU A 43 2.69 4.39 -12.75
CA GLU A 43 2.03 3.39 -13.59
C GLU A 43 3.00 2.67 -14.51
N LYS A 44 3.88 3.41 -15.19
CA LYS A 44 4.91 2.80 -16.04
C LYS A 44 5.72 1.76 -15.27
N LEU A 45 6.21 2.10 -14.08
CA LEU A 45 7.01 1.20 -13.25
C LEU A 45 6.20 0.02 -12.69
N VAL A 46 4.92 0.23 -12.37
CA VAL A 46 4.00 -0.86 -11.99
C VAL A 46 3.82 -1.85 -13.14
N ARG A 47 3.63 -1.35 -14.38
CA ARG A 47 3.50 -2.20 -15.56
C ARG A 47 4.77 -2.99 -15.85
N GLU A 48 5.95 -2.38 -15.68
CA GLU A 48 7.25 -3.07 -15.81
C GLU A 48 7.39 -4.19 -14.76
N ALA A 49 7.08 -3.90 -13.49
CA ALA A 49 7.13 -4.90 -12.41
C ALA A 49 6.13 -6.04 -12.62
N ALA A 50 4.92 -5.74 -13.09
CA ALA A 50 3.91 -6.74 -13.42
C ALA A 50 4.34 -7.64 -14.59
N ALA A 51 4.95 -7.05 -15.64
CA ALA A 51 5.50 -7.80 -16.77
C ALA A 51 6.62 -8.75 -16.34
N ASP A 52 7.40 -8.36 -15.32
CA ASP A 52 8.38 -9.24 -14.66
C ASP A 52 7.75 -10.29 -13.75
N GLY A 53 6.42 -10.34 -13.64
CA GLY A 53 5.66 -11.33 -12.88
C GLY A 53 5.47 -11.00 -11.41
N ALA A 54 5.63 -9.74 -10.98
CA ALA A 54 5.26 -9.31 -9.64
C ALA A 54 3.73 -9.40 -9.44
N GLN A 55 3.31 -9.87 -8.30
CA GLN A 55 1.89 -10.04 -7.92
C GLN A 55 1.45 -9.00 -6.90
N ILE A 56 2.37 -8.48 -6.12
CA ILE A 56 2.16 -7.37 -5.17
C ILE A 56 3.25 -6.35 -5.46
N ILE A 57 2.87 -5.09 -5.71
CA ILE A 57 3.80 -4.04 -6.10
C ILE A 57 3.58 -2.82 -5.19
N LEU A 58 4.62 -2.44 -4.45
CA LEU A 58 4.61 -1.33 -3.52
C LEU A 58 5.24 -0.09 -4.16
N LEU A 59 4.51 1.02 -4.16
CA LEU A 59 4.97 2.35 -4.53
C LEU A 59 5.54 3.11 -3.32
N PRO A 60 6.31 4.20 -3.52
CA PRO A 60 6.81 5.02 -2.42
C PRO A 60 5.67 5.67 -1.62
N GLU A 61 5.96 6.00 -0.37
CA GLU A 61 5.06 6.74 0.51
C GLU A 61 4.72 8.11 -0.10
N LEU A 62 3.42 8.48 -0.13
CA LEU A 62 2.91 9.77 -0.61
C LEU A 62 3.41 10.17 -2.00
N PHE A 63 3.60 9.19 -2.90
CA PHE A 63 4.25 9.34 -4.21
C PHE A 63 3.53 10.26 -5.20
N GLU A 64 2.26 10.60 -4.94
CA GLU A 64 1.50 11.51 -5.79
C GLU A 64 2.16 12.88 -5.95
N ARG A 65 2.99 13.25 -4.98
CA ARG A 65 3.69 14.55 -4.93
C ARG A 65 5.13 14.38 -4.49
N GLN A 66 5.92 15.44 -4.63
CA GLN A 66 7.15 15.54 -3.89
C GLN A 66 6.83 15.40 -2.39
N TYR A 67 7.67 14.67 -1.64
CA TYR A 67 7.46 14.44 -0.22
C TYR A 67 7.41 15.77 0.56
N PHE A 68 6.19 16.28 0.72
CA PHE A 68 5.92 17.62 1.26
C PHE A 68 6.11 17.71 2.78
N CYS A 69 6.16 16.59 3.47
CA CYS A 69 6.32 16.55 4.93
C CYS A 69 7.67 17.12 5.42
N GLN A 70 8.60 17.43 4.54
CA GLN A 70 9.86 18.12 4.84
C GLN A 70 9.68 19.63 5.07
N GLU A 71 8.55 20.18 4.68
CA GLU A 71 8.28 21.62 4.74
C GLU A 71 6.99 21.87 5.52
N ARG A 72 6.97 22.89 6.37
CA ARG A 72 5.78 23.30 7.12
C ARG A 72 5.02 24.37 6.34
N GLN A 73 4.08 23.96 5.49
CA GLN A 73 3.27 24.91 4.72
C GLN A 73 1.78 24.57 4.86
N TYR A 74 0.98 25.55 5.25
CA TYR A 74 -0.48 25.37 5.41
C TYR A 74 -1.19 24.97 4.12
N GLU A 75 -0.65 25.37 2.98
CA GLU A 75 -1.16 25.04 1.65
C GLU A 75 -1.21 23.52 1.39
N TYR A 76 -0.39 22.74 2.08
CA TYR A 76 -0.34 21.28 1.92
C TYR A 76 -1.57 20.57 2.50
N TYR A 77 -2.34 21.23 3.36
CA TYR A 77 -3.62 20.69 3.82
C TYR A 77 -4.62 20.50 2.68
N GLU A 78 -4.53 21.32 1.64
CA GLU A 78 -5.37 21.23 0.45
C GLU A 78 -5.05 20.01 -0.44
N PHE A 79 -3.94 19.32 -0.19
CA PHE A 79 -3.56 18.11 -0.93
C PHE A 79 -4.34 16.89 -0.49
N ALA A 80 -4.88 16.90 0.73
CA ALA A 80 -5.60 15.78 1.28
C ALA A 80 -6.97 15.62 0.63
N LYS A 81 -7.31 14.39 0.25
CA LYS A 81 -8.60 14.04 -0.35
C LYS A 81 -9.23 12.84 0.36
N PRO A 82 -10.57 12.75 0.40
CA PRO A 82 -11.23 11.51 0.79
C PRO A 82 -10.77 10.34 -0.09
N VAL A 83 -10.80 9.13 0.44
CA VAL A 83 -10.37 7.91 -0.28
C VAL A 83 -11.01 7.82 -1.66
N GLU A 84 -12.32 8.04 -1.72
CA GLU A 84 -13.14 7.91 -2.92
C GLU A 84 -12.86 9.00 -3.97
N GLU A 85 -12.28 10.12 -3.53
CA GLU A 85 -11.96 11.26 -4.39
C GLU A 85 -10.49 11.30 -4.80
N ASN A 86 -9.63 10.50 -4.13
CA ASN A 86 -8.20 10.51 -4.41
C ASN A 86 -7.89 9.98 -5.82
N ASP A 87 -7.13 10.76 -6.60
CA ASP A 87 -6.87 10.48 -8.01
C ASP A 87 -6.00 9.24 -8.21
N ALA A 88 -4.97 9.05 -7.36
CA ALA A 88 -4.11 7.87 -7.45
C ALA A 88 -4.87 6.60 -7.07
N VAL A 89 -5.68 6.62 -6.01
CA VAL A 89 -6.49 5.45 -5.60
C VAL A 89 -7.43 5.04 -6.74
N LYS A 90 -8.17 5.99 -7.34
CA LYS A 90 -9.08 5.71 -8.47
C LYS A 90 -8.35 5.21 -9.71
N HIS A 91 -7.19 5.79 -10.00
CA HIS A 91 -6.39 5.41 -11.15
C HIS A 91 -5.83 4.00 -11.00
N PHE A 92 -5.18 3.74 -9.87
CA PHE A 92 -4.53 2.45 -9.63
C PHE A 92 -5.51 1.31 -9.34
N ALA A 93 -6.75 1.58 -8.95
CA ALA A 93 -7.79 0.55 -8.91
C ALA A 93 -8.00 -0.09 -10.30
N LYS A 94 -8.06 0.73 -11.36
CA LYS A 94 -8.18 0.25 -12.74
C LYS A 94 -6.93 -0.49 -13.20
N VAL A 95 -5.74 0.01 -12.84
CA VAL A 95 -4.46 -0.63 -13.18
C VAL A 95 -4.31 -1.98 -12.47
N ALA A 96 -4.72 -2.07 -11.19
CA ALA A 96 -4.72 -3.32 -10.43
C ALA A 96 -5.62 -4.37 -11.10
N GLU A 97 -6.84 -3.97 -11.48
CA GLU A 97 -7.77 -4.84 -12.20
C GLU A 97 -7.23 -5.30 -13.55
N GLU A 98 -6.67 -4.38 -14.34
CA GLU A 98 -6.12 -4.69 -15.67
C GLU A 98 -4.95 -5.68 -15.58
N LEU A 99 -3.99 -5.42 -14.67
CA LEU A 99 -2.76 -6.21 -14.55
C LEU A 99 -2.90 -7.43 -13.64
N LYS A 100 -4.02 -7.57 -12.93
CA LYS A 100 -4.27 -8.64 -11.94
C LYS A 100 -3.23 -8.68 -10.84
N VAL A 101 -2.86 -7.50 -10.31
CA VAL A 101 -1.87 -7.32 -9.24
C VAL A 101 -2.47 -6.60 -8.04
N VAL A 102 -1.90 -6.83 -6.87
CA VAL A 102 -2.26 -6.10 -5.65
C VAL A 102 -1.39 -4.86 -5.52
N LEU A 103 -2.01 -3.70 -5.29
CA LEU A 103 -1.35 -2.41 -5.18
C LEU A 103 -1.69 -1.73 -3.84
N PRO A 104 -0.77 -1.69 -2.87
CA PRO A 104 -0.85 -0.75 -1.75
C PRO A 104 -0.56 0.66 -2.25
N ILE A 105 -1.52 1.58 -2.11
CA ILE A 105 -1.44 2.97 -2.58
C ILE A 105 -1.40 3.91 -1.38
N SER A 106 -0.25 4.54 -1.17
CA SER A 106 -0.07 5.54 -0.12
C SER A 106 -0.50 6.92 -0.61
N PHE A 107 -1.32 7.60 0.18
CA PHE A 107 -1.86 8.91 -0.15
C PHE A 107 -2.16 9.75 1.11
N TYR A 108 -2.35 11.05 0.93
CA TYR A 108 -2.74 11.96 1.99
C TYR A 108 -4.27 12.02 2.06
N GLU A 109 -4.83 11.47 3.14
CA GLU A 109 -6.25 11.31 3.34
C GLU A 109 -6.85 12.48 4.11
N LYS A 110 -8.05 12.91 3.70
CA LYS A 110 -8.95 13.75 4.47
C LYS A 110 -10.19 12.95 4.86
N ASP A 111 -10.46 12.87 6.16
CA ASP A 111 -11.68 12.28 6.71
C ASP A 111 -12.36 13.31 7.62
N GLU A 112 -13.43 13.90 7.16
CA GLU A 112 -14.10 15.06 7.76
C GLU A 112 -13.11 16.23 7.98
N LYS A 113 -12.72 16.48 9.24
CA LYS A 113 -11.78 17.54 9.64
C LYS A 113 -10.39 17.02 9.97
N ARG A 114 -10.16 15.73 9.85
CA ARG A 114 -8.90 15.08 10.21
C ARG A 114 -8.11 14.70 8.96
N LEU A 115 -6.79 14.71 9.09
CA LEU A 115 -5.87 14.39 8.02
C LEU A 115 -5.02 13.19 8.45
N PHE A 116 -4.71 12.31 7.50
CA PHE A 116 -3.98 11.08 7.77
C PHE A 116 -3.00 10.75 6.65
N ASN A 117 -1.88 10.16 7.04
CA ASN A 117 -1.04 9.42 6.12
C ASN A 117 -1.61 8.00 6.03
N THR A 118 -2.12 7.64 4.87
CA THR A 118 -2.95 6.45 4.69
C THR A 118 -2.45 5.60 3.53
N VAL A 119 -2.65 4.30 3.63
CA VAL A 119 -2.51 3.36 2.52
C VAL A 119 -3.84 2.67 2.26
N ALA A 120 -4.29 2.69 1.01
CA ALA A 120 -5.40 1.87 0.51
C ALA A 120 -4.83 0.59 -0.09
N ILE A 121 -5.47 -0.55 0.17
CA ILE A 121 -5.06 -1.84 -0.40
C ILE A 121 -6.00 -2.18 -1.55
N LEU A 122 -5.50 -2.06 -2.77
CA LEU A 122 -6.24 -2.40 -3.98
C LEU A 122 -5.95 -3.85 -4.37
N ASP A 123 -7.00 -4.67 -4.46
CA ASP A 123 -6.87 -6.07 -4.85
C ASP A 123 -6.74 -6.22 -6.37
N ALA A 124 -6.41 -7.42 -6.82
CA ALA A 124 -6.21 -7.77 -8.23
C ALA A 124 -7.48 -7.69 -9.11
N ASP A 125 -8.63 -7.43 -8.52
CA ASP A 125 -9.89 -7.13 -9.23
C ASP A 125 -10.26 -5.63 -9.20
N GLY A 126 -9.37 -4.79 -8.67
CA GLY A 126 -9.59 -3.36 -8.50
C GLY A 126 -10.35 -2.96 -7.24
N THR A 127 -10.82 -3.93 -6.46
CA THR A 127 -11.55 -3.66 -5.20
C THR A 127 -10.61 -3.07 -4.15
N ASN A 128 -11.05 -2.02 -3.46
CA ASN A 128 -10.37 -1.52 -2.28
C ASN A 128 -10.74 -2.39 -1.07
N LEU A 129 -9.79 -3.19 -0.58
CA LEU A 129 -9.97 -4.09 0.58
C LEU A 129 -10.06 -3.34 1.92
N GLY A 130 -9.74 -2.06 1.93
CA GLY A 130 -9.72 -1.23 3.11
C GLY A 130 -8.47 -0.36 3.19
N ILE A 131 -8.37 0.42 4.25
CA ILE A 131 -7.29 1.37 4.47
C ILE A 131 -6.59 1.10 5.80
N TYR A 132 -5.32 1.51 5.86
CA TYR A 132 -4.56 1.61 7.09
C TYR A 132 -4.01 3.03 7.25
N ARG A 133 -4.29 3.66 8.38
CA ARG A 133 -3.79 4.98 8.75
C ARG A 133 -2.53 4.84 9.60
N LYS A 134 -1.47 5.54 9.25
CA LYS A 134 -0.20 5.54 9.98
C LYS A 134 -0.43 5.97 11.42
N THR A 135 -0.04 5.12 12.37
CA THR A 135 -0.32 5.34 13.80
C THR A 135 0.68 6.30 14.44
N HIS A 136 1.95 6.23 14.04
CA HIS A 136 3.01 7.06 14.60
C HIS A 136 3.56 7.97 13.53
N ILE A 137 3.24 9.25 13.63
CA ILE A 137 3.70 10.28 12.70
C ILE A 137 4.97 10.92 13.27
N PRO A 138 6.09 10.96 12.53
CA PRO A 138 7.27 11.66 12.94
C PRO A 138 6.97 13.15 13.13
N ASP A 139 7.35 13.70 14.28
CA ASP A 139 7.26 15.13 14.58
C ASP A 139 8.62 15.59 15.12
N ASP A 140 9.55 15.85 14.22
CA ASP A 140 10.84 16.40 14.55
C ASP A 140 11.09 17.72 13.81
N HIS A 141 12.25 18.34 14.03
CA HIS A 141 12.58 19.63 13.41
C HIS A 141 12.74 19.57 11.89
N TYR A 142 12.90 18.38 11.32
CA TYR A 142 13.16 18.16 9.90
C TYR A 142 11.99 17.52 9.15
N TYR A 143 11.13 16.79 9.86
CA TYR A 143 10.00 16.07 9.26
C TYR A 143 8.75 16.33 10.09
N GLN A 144 7.77 16.97 9.49
CA GLN A 144 6.42 17.03 10.04
C GLN A 144 5.43 16.46 9.03
N GLU A 145 5.09 15.23 9.25
CA GLU A 145 3.80 14.76 8.77
C GLU A 145 2.78 15.41 9.72
N LEU A 146 2.00 16.34 9.17
CA LEU A 146 1.03 17.07 9.97
C LEU A 146 0.00 16.09 10.54
N SER A 147 0.18 15.72 11.80
CA SER A 147 -0.88 15.14 12.61
C SER A 147 -1.69 16.30 13.19
N LEU A 148 -2.94 16.33 12.89
CA LEU A 148 -3.93 17.19 13.56
C LEU A 148 -4.75 16.38 14.56
#